data_428986b0427cb185af6e9f39e9562324
#
_entry.id   428986b0427cb185af6e9f39e9562324
#
_cell.length_a   1.000
_cell.length_b   1.000
_cell.length_c   1.000
_cell.angle_alpha   90.00
_cell.angle_beta   90.00
_cell.angle_gamma   90.00
#
_symmetry.space_group_name_H-M   'P 1'
#
loop_
_entity.id
_entity.type
_entity.pdbx_description
1 polymer ?
#
loop_
_entity_poly.entity_id
_entity_poly.type
_entity_poly.pdbx_seq_one_letter_code
_entity_poly.pdbx_strand_id
1 'polypeptide(L)'
;MEKDPSLKYDPIPYLEKYDEPWITYNLERIQGRKNSKEFNRLIQDKRIQKIIDNCVTWPDPPLKRHNDASHPIHKIEFLADLGLDIRDEWIEAIAKLILNNRSKEGLFYSKIEIQEKWGGKGTGELMWLLCDTPILIYALQRFGLKNSYIEEALRTLVWLSENNGWRCIGNNPDFRGPGKKEDHCPYANLITLKALSLSKYKNTDAVKNGIDSQILHWANRKINKIRMFGIGTTFMKLKYPNIWYDILHVVDVLSHYTYALEYDEFWEMWSIIKEKQLENGGFVPESIWRAWNNWSFGQKKEPCPWMTLRILEISNRINNNLINF
;
A
#
# COMPACT_ATOMS: atom_id res chain seq x y z
N MET A 1 -10.51 0.41 -25.20
CA MET A 1 -9.03 0.19 -25.08
C MET A 1 -8.78 -1.30 -25.00
N GLU A 2 -7.67 -1.81 -25.53
CA GLU A 2 -7.32 -3.23 -25.39
C GLU A 2 -6.99 -3.55 -23.93
N LYS A 3 -7.68 -4.57 -23.37
CA LYS A 3 -7.52 -4.99 -21.97
C LYS A 3 -6.40 -6.04 -21.88
N ASP A 4 -5.15 -5.59 -22.05
CA ASP A 4 -3.96 -6.44 -22.08
C ASP A 4 -3.18 -6.32 -20.74
N PRO A 5 -3.11 -7.41 -19.94
CA PRO A 5 -2.36 -7.45 -18.69
C PRO A 5 -0.84 -7.50 -18.88
N SER A 6 -0.36 -7.90 -20.07
CA SER A 6 1.03 -8.22 -20.34
C SER A 6 1.93 -6.99 -20.29
N LEU A 7 3.13 -7.18 -19.79
CA LEU A 7 4.22 -6.20 -19.91
C LEU A 7 4.78 -6.21 -21.35
N LYS A 8 5.40 -5.12 -21.77
CA LYS A 8 5.99 -4.97 -23.11
C LYS A 8 7.18 -5.91 -23.34
N TYR A 9 7.94 -6.16 -22.28
CA TYR A 9 9.11 -7.02 -22.28
C TYR A 9 9.08 -7.94 -21.06
N ASP A 10 9.61 -9.17 -21.21
CA ASP A 10 9.73 -10.08 -20.07
C ASP A 10 10.75 -9.54 -19.05
N PRO A 11 10.33 -9.24 -17.78
CA PRO A 11 11.24 -8.73 -16.77
C PRO A 11 12.05 -9.81 -16.06
N ILE A 12 11.74 -11.11 -16.25
CA ILE A 12 12.41 -12.23 -15.56
C ILE A 12 13.92 -12.23 -15.82
N PRO A 13 14.41 -12.16 -17.08
CA PRO A 13 15.85 -12.15 -17.35
C PRO A 13 16.59 -10.95 -16.74
N TYR A 14 15.87 -9.83 -16.54
CA TYR A 14 16.44 -8.67 -15.84
C TYR A 14 16.53 -8.93 -14.33
N LEU A 15 15.48 -9.48 -13.71
CA LEU A 15 15.41 -9.76 -12.27
C LEU A 15 16.39 -10.85 -11.83
N GLU A 16 16.63 -11.87 -12.65
CA GLU A 16 17.54 -12.98 -12.36
C GLU A 16 19.02 -12.56 -12.27
N LYS A 17 19.38 -11.34 -12.69
CA LYS A 17 20.73 -10.78 -12.52
C LYS A 17 21.04 -10.32 -11.09
N TYR A 18 20.03 -10.27 -10.22
CA TYR A 18 20.13 -9.71 -8.87
C TYR A 18 20.06 -10.81 -7.82
N ASP A 19 21.01 -10.82 -6.89
CA ASP A 19 21.11 -11.80 -5.79
C ASP A 19 20.69 -11.19 -4.42
N GLU A 20 20.04 -10.01 -4.44
CA GLU A 20 19.48 -9.46 -3.21
C GLU A 20 18.38 -10.37 -2.64
N PRO A 21 18.42 -10.70 -1.34
CA PRO A 21 17.49 -11.68 -0.75
C PRO A 21 16.01 -11.38 -0.98
N TRP A 22 15.63 -10.11 -1.00
CA TRP A 22 14.23 -9.72 -1.27
C TRP A 22 13.83 -9.88 -2.75
N ILE A 23 14.77 -9.84 -3.68
CA ILE A 23 14.51 -10.11 -5.10
C ILE A 23 14.38 -11.61 -5.31
N THR A 24 15.38 -12.39 -4.91
CA THR A 24 15.39 -13.84 -5.10
C THR A 24 14.22 -14.51 -4.41
N TYR A 25 13.95 -14.18 -3.14
CA TYR A 25 12.84 -14.74 -2.40
C TYR A 25 11.47 -14.46 -3.05
N ASN A 26 11.21 -13.21 -3.46
CA ASN A 26 9.92 -12.86 -4.03
C ASN A 26 9.78 -13.33 -5.48
N LEU A 27 10.85 -13.36 -6.27
CA LEU A 27 10.83 -13.94 -7.61
C LEU A 27 10.48 -15.43 -7.56
N GLU A 28 11.08 -16.19 -6.63
CA GLU A 28 10.73 -17.59 -6.42
C GLU A 28 9.29 -17.79 -5.97
N ARG A 29 8.77 -16.90 -5.10
CA ARG A 29 7.33 -16.92 -4.72
C ARG A 29 6.42 -16.71 -5.92
N ILE A 30 6.73 -15.77 -6.81
CA ILE A 30 5.96 -15.52 -8.04
C ILE A 30 5.96 -16.76 -8.93
N GLN A 31 7.07 -17.49 -8.97
CA GLN A 31 7.23 -18.74 -9.72
C GLN A 31 6.65 -19.97 -8.99
N GLY A 32 5.96 -19.79 -7.87
CA GLY A 32 5.34 -20.89 -7.09
C GLY A 32 6.32 -21.74 -6.29
N ARG A 33 7.58 -21.34 -6.18
CA ARG A 33 8.60 -22.04 -5.39
C ARG A 33 8.60 -21.56 -3.94
N LYS A 34 8.64 -22.50 -2.99
CA LYS A 34 8.83 -22.21 -1.56
C LYS A 34 10.29 -22.44 -1.20
N ASN A 35 10.98 -21.40 -0.76
CA ASN A 35 12.37 -21.49 -0.38
C ASN A 35 12.62 -20.90 1.01
N SER A 36 12.76 -21.80 2.00
CA SER A 36 13.08 -21.41 3.38
C SER A 36 14.47 -20.81 3.53
N LYS A 37 15.42 -21.20 2.65
CA LYS A 37 16.78 -20.64 2.66
C LYS A 37 16.75 -19.16 2.30
N GLU A 38 16.04 -18.79 1.24
CA GLU A 38 15.92 -17.38 0.82
C GLU A 38 15.14 -16.55 1.84
N PHE A 39 14.13 -17.12 2.49
CA PHE A 39 13.45 -16.45 3.62
C PHE A 39 14.43 -16.15 4.76
N ASN A 40 15.28 -17.10 5.14
CA ASN A 40 16.31 -16.89 6.18
C ASN A 40 17.35 -15.84 5.76
N ARG A 41 17.80 -15.85 4.49
CA ARG A 41 18.69 -14.80 3.96
C ARG A 41 18.04 -13.41 4.05
N LEU A 42 16.74 -13.32 3.73
CA LEU A 42 15.98 -12.08 3.79
C LEU A 42 15.94 -11.53 5.22
N ILE A 43 15.56 -12.35 6.21
CA ILE A 43 15.51 -11.93 7.61
C ILE A 43 16.90 -11.51 8.13
N GLN A 44 17.96 -12.21 7.76
CA GLN A 44 19.34 -11.95 8.23
C GLN A 44 19.99 -10.74 7.54
N ASP A 45 19.41 -10.17 6.49
CA ASP A 45 19.98 -9.00 5.83
C ASP A 45 19.99 -7.78 6.77
N LYS A 46 21.15 -7.13 6.92
CA LYS A 46 21.37 -6.01 7.83
C LYS A 46 20.44 -4.81 7.55
N ARG A 47 20.03 -4.60 6.31
CA ARG A 47 19.10 -3.53 5.92
C ARG A 47 17.69 -3.83 6.41
N ILE A 48 17.28 -5.10 6.34
CA ILE A 48 15.99 -5.56 6.85
C ILE A 48 15.98 -5.48 8.37
N GLN A 49 17.02 -5.97 9.05
CA GLN A 49 17.14 -5.85 10.51
C GLN A 49 17.05 -4.39 10.97
N LYS A 50 17.73 -3.46 10.29
CA LYS A 50 17.61 -2.04 10.60
C LYS A 50 16.19 -1.47 10.44
N ILE A 51 15.39 -2.00 9.50
CA ILE A 51 13.98 -1.63 9.38
C ILE A 51 13.19 -2.19 10.54
N ILE A 52 13.40 -3.46 10.91
CA ILE A 52 12.77 -4.13 12.06
C ILE A 52 13.05 -3.35 13.34
N ASP A 53 14.30 -2.99 13.62
CA ASP A 53 14.72 -2.19 14.79
C ASP A 53 13.94 -0.87 14.93
N ASN A 54 13.58 -0.26 13.80
CA ASN A 54 12.75 0.95 13.80
C ASN A 54 11.26 0.69 14.09
N CYS A 55 10.80 -0.56 13.98
CA CYS A 55 9.40 -0.91 14.15
C CYS A 55 9.09 -1.47 15.55
N VAL A 56 10.10 -1.98 16.27
CA VAL A 56 9.92 -2.55 17.62
C VAL A 56 9.60 -1.51 18.70
N THR A 57 9.66 -0.23 18.37
CA THR A 57 9.26 0.87 19.26
C THR A 57 7.81 1.31 19.03
N TRP A 58 7.05 0.63 18.15
CA TRP A 58 5.67 0.96 17.87
C TRP A 58 4.84 1.16 19.15
N PRO A 59 4.00 2.21 19.28
CA PRO A 59 3.57 3.17 18.25
C PRO A 59 4.43 4.44 18.13
N ASP A 60 5.59 4.51 18.75
CA ASP A 60 6.51 5.64 18.66
C ASP A 60 7.40 5.58 17.39
N PRO A 61 7.87 6.73 16.90
CA PRO A 61 7.54 8.12 17.26
C PRO A 61 6.15 8.55 16.72
N PRO A 62 5.61 9.72 17.16
CA PRO A 62 4.34 10.22 16.62
C PRO A 62 4.41 10.51 15.12
N LEU A 63 3.38 10.08 14.38
CA LEU A 63 3.20 10.40 12.97
C LEU A 63 2.70 11.84 12.82
N LYS A 64 3.50 12.71 12.18
CA LYS A 64 3.16 14.12 11.95
C LYS A 64 2.51 14.38 10.59
N ARG A 65 2.73 13.49 9.64
CA ARG A 65 2.20 13.55 8.28
C ARG A 65 2.03 12.13 7.75
N HIS A 66 0.88 11.82 7.16
CA HIS A 66 0.61 10.51 6.58
C HIS A 66 1.64 10.05 5.54
N ASN A 67 2.32 10.99 4.87
CA ASN A 67 3.37 10.72 3.90
C ASN A 67 4.80 10.89 4.45
N ASP A 68 4.99 10.83 5.77
CA ASP A 68 6.34 10.78 6.35
C ASP A 68 6.99 9.42 6.06
N ALA A 69 7.76 9.38 5.00
CA ALA A 69 8.40 8.17 4.51
C ALA A 69 9.42 7.53 5.48
N SER A 70 9.82 8.23 6.53
CA SER A 70 10.73 7.72 7.57
C SER A 70 10.00 7.01 8.71
N HIS A 71 8.67 7.22 8.83
CA HIS A 71 7.87 6.73 9.94
C HIS A 71 7.74 5.19 9.96
N PRO A 72 7.74 4.55 11.14
CA PRO A 72 7.62 3.10 11.29
C PRO A 72 6.42 2.47 10.57
N ILE A 73 5.28 3.16 10.47
CA ILE A 73 4.08 2.63 9.81
C ILE A 73 4.35 2.18 8.36
N HIS A 74 5.13 2.96 7.60
CA HIS A 74 5.48 2.62 6.22
C HIS A 74 6.59 1.55 6.14
N LYS A 75 7.39 1.43 7.20
CA LYS A 75 8.37 0.34 7.33
C LYS A 75 7.68 -0.98 7.65
N ILE A 76 6.68 -0.97 8.53
CA ILE A 76 5.83 -2.13 8.81
C ILE A 76 5.14 -2.62 7.54
N GLU A 77 4.56 -1.71 6.74
CA GLU A 77 3.97 -2.03 5.44
C GLU A 77 5.00 -2.63 4.48
N PHE A 78 6.20 -2.04 4.41
CA PHE A 78 7.27 -2.55 3.56
C PHE A 78 7.74 -3.95 3.96
N LEU A 79 7.89 -4.25 5.27
CA LEU A 79 8.20 -5.60 5.76
C LEU A 79 7.12 -6.61 5.33
N ALA A 80 5.85 -6.20 5.35
CA ALA A 80 4.74 -7.01 4.86
C ALA A 80 4.81 -7.24 3.33
N ASP A 81 5.16 -6.21 2.56
CA ASP A 81 5.35 -6.31 1.11
C ASP A 81 6.55 -7.21 0.73
N LEU A 82 7.61 -7.22 1.54
CA LEU A 82 8.73 -8.15 1.40
C LEU A 82 8.34 -9.62 1.59
N GLY A 83 7.16 -9.88 2.17
CA GLY A 83 6.66 -11.23 2.43
C GLY A 83 7.22 -11.84 3.71
N LEU A 84 7.68 -11.02 4.65
CA LEU A 84 7.97 -11.47 6.01
C LEU A 84 6.68 -11.83 6.74
N ASP A 85 6.76 -12.77 7.67
CA ASP A 85 5.59 -13.25 8.41
C ASP A 85 5.95 -13.64 9.86
N ILE A 86 4.93 -14.00 10.66
CA ILE A 86 5.05 -14.32 12.08
C ILE A 86 5.87 -15.57 12.40
N ARG A 87 6.47 -16.24 11.44
CA ARG A 87 7.50 -17.28 11.68
C ARG A 87 8.80 -16.67 12.19
N ASP A 88 9.01 -15.39 11.92
CA ASP A 88 10.10 -14.59 12.50
C ASP A 88 9.63 -13.96 13.81
N GLU A 89 10.45 -14.11 14.87
CA GLU A 89 10.10 -13.64 16.23
C GLU A 89 9.95 -12.11 16.31
N TRP A 90 10.70 -11.36 15.51
CA TRP A 90 10.62 -9.89 15.50
C TRP A 90 9.36 -9.41 14.80
N ILE A 91 8.97 -10.06 13.71
CA ILE A 91 7.70 -9.77 13.02
C ILE A 91 6.52 -10.12 13.93
N GLU A 92 6.59 -11.24 14.66
CA GLU A 92 5.59 -11.59 15.67
C GLU A 92 5.53 -10.54 16.79
N ALA A 93 6.68 -10.06 17.27
CA ALA A 93 6.73 -9.00 18.28
C ALA A 93 6.11 -7.68 17.78
N ILE A 94 6.41 -7.23 16.55
CA ILE A 94 5.80 -6.06 15.95
C ILE A 94 4.27 -6.25 15.84
N ALA A 95 3.82 -7.41 15.41
CA ALA A 95 2.40 -7.72 15.30
C ALA A 95 1.71 -7.65 16.68
N LYS A 96 2.32 -8.17 17.74
CA LYS A 96 1.83 -8.07 19.12
C LYS A 96 1.74 -6.61 19.60
N LEU A 97 2.73 -5.77 19.27
CA LEU A 97 2.70 -4.34 19.60
C LEU A 97 1.51 -3.63 18.93
N ILE A 98 1.21 -3.95 17.67
CA ILE A 98 0.05 -3.39 16.97
C ILE A 98 -1.25 -3.87 17.62
N LEU A 99 -1.39 -5.16 17.90
CA LEU A 99 -2.58 -5.74 18.52
C LEU A 99 -2.84 -5.20 19.94
N ASN A 100 -1.80 -4.88 20.71
CA ASN A 100 -1.92 -4.29 22.05
C ASN A 100 -2.42 -2.83 22.02
N ASN A 101 -2.30 -2.15 20.88
CA ASN A 101 -2.79 -0.79 20.68
C ASN A 101 -4.15 -0.77 19.95
N ARG A 102 -5.09 -1.59 20.43
CA ARG A 102 -6.42 -1.74 19.85
C ARG A 102 -7.42 -0.79 20.48
N SER A 103 -8.26 -0.17 19.67
CA SER A 103 -9.37 0.69 20.09
C SER A 103 -10.62 -0.12 20.49
N LYS A 104 -11.57 0.54 21.15
CA LYS A 104 -12.89 -0.06 21.48
C LYS A 104 -13.75 -0.32 20.24
N GLU A 105 -13.50 0.38 19.13
CA GLU A 105 -14.14 0.18 17.83
C GLU A 105 -13.53 -1.00 17.06
N GLY A 106 -12.50 -1.66 17.60
CA GLY A 106 -11.82 -2.79 16.99
C GLY A 106 -10.71 -2.42 16.00
N LEU A 107 -10.44 -1.13 15.80
CA LEU A 107 -9.34 -0.64 14.96
C LEU A 107 -8.04 -0.51 15.76
N PHE A 108 -6.90 -0.32 15.07
CA PHE A 108 -5.60 -0.21 15.70
C PHE A 108 -5.15 1.24 15.78
N TYR A 109 -4.64 1.64 16.94
CA TYR A 109 -4.10 2.95 17.17
C TYR A 109 -2.71 3.10 16.57
N SER A 110 -2.48 4.30 16.03
CA SER A 110 -1.15 4.89 15.81
C SER A 110 -0.99 6.06 16.76
N LYS A 111 0.24 6.40 17.13
CA LYS A 111 0.50 7.67 17.81
C LYS A 111 0.61 8.77 16.75
N ILE A 112 -0.30 9.73 16.79
CA ILE A 112 -0.45 10.75 15.73
C ILE A 112 -0.42 12.14 16.35
N GLU A 113 0.31 13.06 15.71
CA GLU A 113 0.38 14.47 16.08
C GLU A 113 -0.45 15.30 15.09
N ILE A 114 -1.69 15.63 15.47
CA ILE A 114 -2.57 16.50 14.68
C ILE A 114 -2.44 17.93 15.19
N GLN A 115 -2.18 18.87 14.27
CA GLN A 115 -2.15 20.29 14.59
C GLN A 115 -3.51 20.81 15.00
N GLU A 116 -3.57 21.84 15.87
CA GLU A 116 -4.81 22.44 16.38
C GLU A 116 -5.79 22.88 15.29
N LYS A 117 -5.27 23.45 14.19
CA LYS A 117 -6.11 23.86 13.04
C LYS A 117 -6.87 22.70 12.37
N TRP A 118 -6.48 21.45 12.64
CA TRP A 118 -7.13 20.24 12.16
C TRP A 118 -7.89 19.49 13.27
N GLY A 119 -8.11 20.13 14.42
CA GLY A 119 -8.83 19.55 15.56
C GLY A 119 -7.98 18.67 16.48
N GLY A 120 -6.65 18.74 16.40
CA GLY A 120 -5.74 18.08 17.31
C GLY A 120 -5.25 18.98 18.43
N LYS A 121 -4.33 18.47 19.28
CA LYS A 121 -3.68 19.21 20.36
C LYS A 121 -2.24 19.60 20.07
N GLY A 122 -1.73 19.27 18.88
CA GLY A 122 -0.31 19.50 18.53
C GLY A 122 0.66 18.58 19.28
N THR A 123 0.18 17.53 19.93
CA THR A 123 0.96 16.52 20.64
C THR A 123 0.64 15.12 20.11
N GLY A 124 1.56 14.16 20.30
CA GLY A 124 1.33 12.78 19.90
C GLY A 124 0.29 12.10 20.79
N GLU A 125 -0.85 11.74 20.22
CA GLU A 125 -1.94 11.02 20.88
C GLU A 125 -2.21 9.69 20.21
N LEU A 126 -2.64 8.69 20.99
CA LEU A 126 -3.07 7.41 20.43
C LEU A 126 -4.48 7.59 19.81
N MET A 127 -4.55 7.40 18.50
CA MET A 127 -5.80 7.46 17.76
C MET A 127 -5.77 6.57 16.53
N TRP A 128 -6.93 6.22 16.03
CA TRP A 128 -7.05 5.64 14.70
C TRP A 128 -7.57 6.70 13.72
N LEU A 129 -6.98 6.72 12.54
CA LEU A 129 -7.47 7.45 11.38
C LEU A 129 -7.57 6.50 10.19
N LEU A 130 -8.56 6.69 9.33
CA LEU A 130 -8.68 5.88 8.10
C LEU A 130 -7.54 6.16 7.09
N CYS A 131 -6.72 7.16 7.34
CA CYS A 131 -5.50 7.40 6.56
C CYS A 131 -4.29 6.55 7.03
N ASP A 132 -4.39 5.82 8.15
CA ASP A 132 -3.26 5.09 8.73
C ASP A 132 -3.62 3.67 9.18
N THR A 133 -4.70 3.50 9.92
CA THR A 133 -5.13 2.20 10.47
C THR A 133 -5.24 1.07 9.42
N PRO A 134 -5.76 1.29 8.20
CA PRO A 134 -5.84 0.22 7.21
C PRO A 134 -4.46 -0.31 6.79
N ILE A 135 -3.39 0.50 6.87
CA ILE A 135 -2.01 0.05 6.62
C ILE A 135 -1.62 -1.05 7.62
N LEU A 136 -1.94 -0.84 8.90
CA LEU A 136 -1.66 -1.83 9.95
C LEU A 136 -2.46 -3.11 9.75
N ILE A 137 -3.74 -2.99 9.38
CA ILE A 137 -4.62 -4.15 9.10
C ILE A 137 -4.08 -4.94 7.90
N TYR A 138 -3.67 -4.26 6.84
CA TYR A 138 -3.03 -4.90 5.70
C TYR A 138 -1.75 -5.64 6.11
N ALA A 139 -0.87 -4.98 6.86
CA ALA A 139 0.38 -5.58 7.30
C ALA A 139 0.15 -6.82 8.17
N LEU A 140 -0.76 -6.77 9.14
CA LEU A 140 -1.09 -7.91 10.00
C LEU A 140 -1.62 -9.11 9.19
N GLN A 141 -2.47 -8.88 8.18
CA GLN A 141 -2.93 -9.94 7.28
C GLN A 141 -1.77 -10.54 6.47
N ARG A 142 -0.87 -9.69 5.95
CA ARG A 142 0.32 -10.12 5.20
C ARG A 142 1.31 -10.88 6.08
N PHE A 143 1.43 -10.53 7.34
CA PHE A 143 2.21 -11.29 8.32
C PHE A 143 1.59 -12.64 8.67
N GLY A 144 0.42 -12.95 8.14
CA GLY A 144 -0.24 -14.25 8.29
C GLY A 144 -1.19 -14.35 9.48
N LEU A 145 -1.50 -13.23 10.15
CA LEU A 145 -2.47 -13.26 11.25
C LEU A 145 -3.89 -13.43 10.71
N LYS A 146 -4.57 -14.42 11.30
CA LYS A 146 -5.99 -14.73 11.02
C LYS A 146 -6.68 -14.98 12.37
N ASN A 147 -7.23 -13.93 12.97
CA ASN A 147 -7.91 -14.01 14.26
C ASN A 147 -9.12 -13.08 14.32
N SER A 148 -9.88 -13.17 15.41
CA SER A 148 -11.09 -12.35 15.61
C SER A 148 -10.83 -10.85 15.63
N TYR A 149 -9.65 -10.40 16.04
CA TYR A 149 -9.31 -8.98 16.09
C TYR A 149 -9.15 -8.38 14.67
N ILE A 150 -8.50 -9.13 13.78
CA ILE A 150 -8.39 -8.73 12.37
C ILE A 150 -9.77 -8.74 11.70
N GLU A 151 -10.56 -9.76 11.96
CA GLU A 151 -11.92 -9.89 11.42
C GLU A 151 -12.83 -8.73 11.87
N GLU A 152 -12.74 -8.33 13.14
CA GLU A 152 -13.48 -7.19 13.68
C GLU A 152 -13.03 -5.89 13.04
N ALA A 153 -11.71 -5.67 12.91
CA ALA A 153 -11.17 -4.48 12.26
C ALA A 153 -11.63 -4.35 10.80
N LEU A 154 -11.61 -5.45 10.03
CA LEU A 154 -12.10 -5.47 8.65
C LEU A 154 -13.61 -5.17 8.57
N ARG A 155 -14.41 -5.73 9.47
CA ARG A 155 -15.84 -5.45 9.54
C ARG A 155 -16.11 -3.98 9.87
N THR A 156 -15.34 -3.41 10.80
CA THR A 156 -15.43 -1.98 11.13
C THR A 156 -15.07 -1.10 9.93
N LEU A 157 -14.04 -1.45 9.13
CA LEU A 157 -13.74 -0.73 7.90
C LEU A 157 -14.92 -0.75 6.93
N VAL A 158 -15.59 -1.89 6.74
CA VAL A 158 -16.79 -1.99 5.88
C VAL A 158 -17.92 -1.12 6.43
N TRP A 159 -18.16 -1.15 7.75
CA TRP A 159 -19.22 -0.36 8.39
C TRP A 159 -18.98 1.16 8.28
N LEU A 160 -17.71 1.61 8.25
CA LEU A 160 -17.33 3.02 8.11
C LEU A 160 -17.43 3.55 6.67
N SER A 161 -17.81 2.71 5.70
CA SER A 161 -17.98 3.14 4.32
C SER A 161 -19.21 4.02 4.13
N GLU A 162 -19.13 4.92 3.17
CA GLU A 162 -20.22 5.72 2.68
C GLU A 162 -20.50 5.42 1.19
N ASN A 163 -21.51 6.06 0.60
CA ASN A 163 -21.88 5.83 -0.81
C ASN A 163 -20.77 6.18 -1.81
N ASN A 164 -19.78 6.98 -1.39
CA ASN A 164 -18.62 7.38 -2.20
C ASN A 164 -17.30 6.87 -1.60
N GLY A 165 -17.32 5.76 -0.86
CA GLY A 165 -16.13 5.15 -0.25
C GLY A 165 -15.85 5.68 1.15
N TRP A 166 -14.59 5.97 1.47
CA TRP A 166 -14.16 6.33 2.82
C TRP A 166 -13.66 7.77 2.90
N ARG A 167 -14.06 8.45 3.95
CA ARG A 167 -13.63 9.82 4.27
C ARG A 167 -12.38 9.82 5.15
N CYS A 168 -11.80 11.02 5.30
CA CYS A 168 -10.74 11.26 6.26
C CYS A 168 -11.35 11.46 7.66
N ILE A 169 -11.59 10.37 8.39
CA ILE A 169 -12.16 10.33 9.73
C ILE A 169 -11.30 9.54 10.70
N GLY A 170 -11.56 9.73 11.99
CA GLY A 170 -10.91 9.01 13.09
C GLY A 170 -11.76 9.03 14.37
N ASN A 171 -11.20 8.52 15.47
CA ASN A 171 -11.89 8.52 16.77
C ASN A 171 -11.86 9.89 17.51
N ASN A 172 -11.13 10.87 16.98
CA ASN A 172 -11.23 12.24 17.49
C ASN A 172 -12.38 12.97 16.78
N PRO A 173 -13.46 13.36 17.49
CA PRO A 173 -14.62 14.01 16.90
C PRO A 173 -14.33 15.41 16.36
N ASP A 174 -13.28 16.07 16.85
CA ASP A 174 -12.85 17.39 16.38
C ASP A 174 -11.94 17.33 15.15
N PHE A 175 -11.50 16.11 14.78
CA PHE A 175 -10.62 15.93 13.64
C PHE A 175 -11.32 16.33 12.32
N ARG A 176 -10.64 17.19 11.59
CA ARG A 176 -11.10 17.68 10.27
C ARG A 176 -10.03 17.40 9.24
N GLY A 177 -10.27 16.40 8.42
CA GLY A 177 -9.43 16.13 7.26
C GLY A 177 -9.48 17.29 6.24
N PRO A 178 -8.49 17.37 5.36
CA PRO A 178 -8.52 18.32 4.25
C PRO A 178 -9.62 17.93 3.24
N GLY A 179 -10.30 18.93 2.67
CA GLY A 179 -11.35 18.71 1.68
C GLY A 179 -12.72 19.22 2.13
N LYS A 180 -13.71 19.00 1.30
CA LYS A 180 -15.11 19.26 1.64
C LYS A 180 -15.67 18.11 2.46
N LYS A 181 -16.71 18.39 3.26
CA LYS A 181 -17.30 17.37 4.12
C LYS A 181 -17.86 16.17 3.35
N GLU A 182 -18.31 16.39 2.12
CA GLU A 182 -18.93 15.38 1.25
C GLU A 182 -17.90 14.62 0.40
N ASP A 183 -16.65 15.09 0.32
CA ASP A 183 -15.61 14.42 -0.46
C ASP A 183 -15.13 13.15 0.25
N HIS A 184 -14.95 12.06 -0.50
CA HIS A 184 -14.13 10.96 -0.03
C HIS A 184 -12.66 11.40 0.08
N CYS A 185 -11.88 10.73 0.91
CA CYS A 185 -10.43 10.93 0.94
C CYS A 185 -9.77 9.92 0.00
N PRO A 186 -9.18 10.33 -1.14
CA PRO A 186 -8.57 9.39 -2.08
C PRO A 186 -7.55 8.45 -1.45
N TYR A 187 -6.77 8.93 -0.49
CA TYR A 187 -5.79 8.12 0.19
C TYR A 187 -6.40 7.16 1.21
N ALA A 188 -7.30 7.64 2.10
CA ALA A 188 -8.00 6.77 3.04
C ALA A 188 -8.77 5.67 2.31
N ASN A 189 -9.44 6.03 1.22
CA ASN A 189 -10.15 5.10 0.35
C ASN A 189 -9.20 4.06 -0.25
N LEU A 190 -8.06 4.49 -0.79
CA LEU A 190 -7.07 3.61 -1.39
C LEU A 190 -6.51 2.57 -0.40
N ILE A 191 -6.04 3.02 0.77
CA ILE A 191 -5.44 2.09 1.74
C ILE A 191 -6.47 1.21 2.44
N THR A 192 -7.73 1.67 2.55
CA THR A 192 -8.83 0.82 3.03
C THR A 192 -9.13 -0.29 2.02
N LEU A 193 -9.19 0.03 0.73
CA LEU A 193 -9.27 -0.97 -0.33
C LEU A 193 -8.07 -1.95 -0.25
N LYS A 194 -6.85 -1.44 -0.04
CA LYS A 194 -5.66 -2.30 0.13
C LYS A 194 -5.85 -3.32 1.26
N ALA A 195 -6.34 -2.88 2.42
CA ALA A 195 -6.62 -3.78 3.55
C ALA A 195 -7.73 -4.80 3.25
N LEU A 196 -8.81 -4.38 2.59
CA LEU A 196 -9.95 -5.24 2.25
C LEU A 196 -9.65 -6.24 1.12
N SER A 197 -8.62 -5.98 0.30
CA SER A 197 -8.27 -6.83 -0.85
C SER A 197 -7.86 -8.27 -0.46
N LEU A 198 -7.36 -8.45 0.76
CA LEU A 198 -6.93 -9.74 1.32
C LEU A 198 -8.02 -10.44 2.14
N SER A 199 -9.24 -9.89 2.18
CA SER A 199 -10.30 -10.34 3.05
C SER A 199 -11.49 -10.93 2.28
N LYS A 200 -12.37 -11.62 2.99
CA LYS A 200 -13.66 -12.08 2.45
C LYS A 200 -14.61 -10.94 2.05
N TYR A 201 -14.30 -9.71 2.47
CA TYR A 201 -15.13 -8.52 2.18
C TYR A 201 -14.81 -7.86 0.83
N LYS A 202 -13.86 -8.39 0.07
CA LYS A 202 -13.40 -7.79 -1.18
C LYS A 202 -14.47 -7.59 -2.27
N ASN A 203 -15.63 -8.24 -2.15
CA ASN A 203 -16.72 -8.16 -3.13
C ASN A 203 -17.98 -7.45 -2.59
N THR A 204 -17.87 -6.75 -1.44
CA THR A 204 -18.99 -6.01 -0.86
C THR A 204 -19.30 -4.71 -1.64
N ASP A 205 -20.52 -4.19 -1.49
CA ASP A 205 -20.90 -2.90 -2.09
C ASP A 205 -20.05 -1.75 -1.57
N ALA A 206 -19.62 -1.79 -0.30
CA ALA A 206 -18.66 -0.84 0.26
C ALA A 206 -17.37 -0.77 -0.56
N VAL A 207 -16.83 -1.92 -0.95
CA VAL A 207 -15.63 -2.02 -1.79
C VAL A 207 -15.89 -1.51 -3.19
N LYS A 208 -17.03 -1.87 -3.82
CA LYS A 208 -17.41 -1.36 -5.15
C LYS A 208 -17.51 0.18 -5.14
N ASN A 209 -18.22 0.76 -4.17
CA ASN A 209 -18.32 2.21 -4.01
C ASN A 209 -16.94 2.87 -3.87
N GLY A 210 -16.03 2.23 -3.13
CA GLY A 210 -14.66 2.69 -3.00
C GLY A 210 -13.87 2.64 -4.32
N ILE A 211 -14.02 1.59 -5.10
CA ILE A 211 -13.41 1.46 -6.43
C ILE A 211 -13.98 2.52 -7.37
N ASP A 212 -15.31 2.67 -7.43
CA ASP A 212 -15.96 3.68 -8.25
C ASP A 212 -15.44 5.08 -7.95
N SER A 213 -15.23 5.39 -6.68
CA SER A 213 -14.65 6.68 -6.26
C SER A 213 -13.23 6.89 -6.77
N GLN A 214 -12.38 5.86 -6.77
CA GLN A 214 -11.03 5.93 -7.34
C GLN A 214 -11.07 6.12 -8.86
N ILE A 215 -11.93 5.38 -9.55
CA ILE A 215 -12.13 5.45 -11.00
C ILE A 215 -12.67 6.84 -11.39
N LEU A 216 -13.70 7.34 -10.71
CA LEU A 216 -14.26 8.66 -10.95
C LEU A 216 -13.26 9.79 -10.65
N HIS A 217 -12.41 9.63 -9.64
CA HIS A 217 -11.34 10.60 -9.36
C HIS A 217 -10.35 10.68 -10.54
N TRP A 218 -9.99 9.54 -11.14
CA TRP A 218 -9.17 9.51 -12.35
C TRP A 218 -9.91 10.14 -13.55
N ALA A 219 -11.15 9.69 -13.83
CA ALA A 219 -11.95 10.18 -14.95
C ALA A 219 -12.12 11.71 -14.91
N ASN A 220 -12.38 12.25 -13.73
CA ASN A 220 -12.63 13.68 -13.51
C ASN A 220 -11.36 14.50 -13.20
N ARG A 221 -10.15 13.95 -13.36
CA ARG A 221 -8.88 14.57 -12.97
C ARG A 221 -8.61 15.97 -13.54
N LYS A 222 -9.21 16.29 -14.69
CA LYS A 222 -9.08 17.60 -15.35
C LYS A 222 -10.12 18.60 -14.87
N ILE A 223 -11.25 18.15 -14.36
CA ILE A 223 -12.43 18.95 -14.03
C ILE A 223 -12.52 19.17 -12.52
N ASN A 224 -12.42 18.09 -11.73
CA ASN A 224 -12.55 18.13 -10.29
C ASN A 224 -11.23 17.72 -9.61
N LYS A 225 -10.69 18.63 -8.79
CA LYS A 225 -9.47 18.38 -8.01
C LYS A 225 -9.84 18.28 -6.54
N ILE A 226 -9.84 17.07 -6.02
CA ILE A 226 -9.94 16.87 -4.57
C ILE A 226 -8.68 17.47 -3.94
N ARG A 227 -8.87 18.32 -2.93
CA ARG A 227 -7.77 19.03 -2.27
C ARG A 227 -6.66 18.07 -1.83
N MET A 228 -5.41 18.39 -2.13
CA MET A 228 -4.17 17.63 -1.89
C MET A 228 -3.98 16.38 -2.77
N PHE A 229 -4.98 15.95 -3.54
CA PHE A 229 -4.95 14.75 -4.36
C PHE A 229 -5.13 15.03 -5.85
N GLY A 230 -4.59 16.16 -6.30
CA GLY A 230 -4.63 16.50 -7.73
C GLY A 230 -3.83 15.48 -8.57
N ILE A 231 -4.49 14.95 -9.62
CA ILE A 231 -3.87 14.03 -10.57
C ILE A 231 -3.19 14.82 -11.68
N GLY A 232 -1.87 14.91 -11.59
CA GLY A 232 -1.02 15.61 -12.55
C GLY A 232 0.29 14.85 -12.78
N THR A 233 1.31 15.54 -13.30
CA THR A 233 2.61 14.92 -13.62
C THR A 233 3.27 14.21 -12.43
N THR A 234 3.08 14.72 -11.21
CA THR A 234 3.64 14.09 -10.00
C THR A 234 2.97 12.76 -9.69
N PHE A 235 1.65 12.68 -9.85
CA PHE A 235 0.90 11.44 -9.68
C PHE A 235 1.32 10.37 -10.70
N MET A 236 1.62 10.75 -11.94
CA MET A 236 2.01 9.85 -13.02
C MET A 236 3.42 9.27 -12.87
N LYS A 237 4.24 9.73 -11.92
CA LYS A 237 5.61 9.27 -11.74
C LYS A 237 5.67 7.97 -10.97
N LEU A 238 6.42 7.01 -11.49
CA LEU A 238 6.74 5.78 -10.77
C LEU A 238 7.55 6.09 -9.52
N LYS A 239 7.06 5.62 -8.38
CA LYS A 239 7.65 5.85 -7.07
C LYS A 239 7.38 4.66 -6.14
N TYR A 240 8.36 4.30 -5.33
CA TYR A 240 8.23 3.25 -4.32
C TYR A 240 9.02 3.66 -3.05
N PRO A 241 8.67 3.24 -1.82
CA PRO A 241 7.47 2.48 -1.44
C PRO A 241 6.15 3.23 -1.69
N ASN A 242 5.04 2.48 -1.67
CA ASN A 242 3.67 2.96 -1.88
C ASN A 242 3.16 3.72 -0.65
N ILE A 243 3.75 4.88 -0.33
CA ILE A 243 3.51 5.68 0.89
C ILE A 243 2.41 6.73 0.70
N TRP A 244 2.19 7.17 -0.52
CA TRP A 244 1.20 8.20 -0.81
C TRP A 244 0.36 7.86 -2.03
N TYR A 245 -0.47 8.81 -2.46
CA TYR A 245 -1.38 8.65 -3.58
C TYR A 245 -0.66 8.94 -4.90
N ASP A 246 -0.33 7.89 -5.64
CA ASP A 246 0.29 7.95 -6.97
C ASP A 246 -0.20 6.79 -7.85
N ILE A 247 0.13 6.85 -9.14
CA ILE A 247 -0.39 5.91 -10.15
C ILE A 247 -0.01 4.46 -9.86
N LEU A 248 1.22 4.21 -9.37
CA LEU A 248 1.68 2.84 -9.09
C LEU A 248 0.91 2.26 -7.89
N HIS A 249 0.71 3.05 -6.83
CA HIS A 249 -0.05 2.63 -5.66
C HIS A 249 -1.53 2.38 -6.01
N VAL A 250 -2.16 3.27 -6.79
CA VAL A 250 -3.56 3.12 -7.20
C VAL A 250 -3.74 1.85 -8.04
N VAL A 251 -2.88 1.63 -9.04
CA VAL A 251 -2.99 0.43 -9.90
C VAL A 251 -2.66 -0.84 -9.12
N ASP A 252 -1.66 -0.83 -8.23
CA ASP A 252 -1.36 -1.96 -7.36
C ASP A 252 -2.59 -2.39 -6.54
N VAL A 253 -3.26 -1.45 -5.90
CA VAL A 253 -4.45 -1.74 -5.10
C VAL A 253 -5.63 -2.20 -5.96
N LEU A 254 -5.95 -1.46 -7.02
CA LEU A 254 -7.10 -1.77 -7.87
C LEU A 254 -6.94 -3.10 -8.62
N SER A 255 -5.71 -3.52 -8.93
CA SER A 255 -5.44 -4.80 -9.58
C SER A 255 -5.85 -6.03 -8.76
N HIS A 256 -6.14 -5.88 -7.47
CA HIS A 256 -6.69 -6.95 -6.65
C HIS A 256 -8.16 -7.27 -6.94
N TYR A 257 -8.86 -6.37 -7.63
CA TYR A 257 -10.31 -6.41 -7.79
C TYR A 257 -10.71 -6.63 -9.24
N THR A 258 -11.37 -7.75 -9.54
CA THR A 258 -11.93 -8.02 -10.87
C THR A 258 -12.87 -6.90 -11.30
N TYR A 259 -13.69 -6.38 -10.39
CA TYR A 259 -14.58 -5.25 -10.64
C TYR A 259 -13.86 -4.00 -11.17
N ALA A 260 -12.66 -3.70 -10.69
CA ALA A 260 -11.87 -2.56 -11.19
C ALA A 260 -11.40 -2.77 -12.65
N LEU A 261 -11.21 -4.02 -13.07
CA LEU A 261 -10.77 -4.36 -14.44
C LEU A 261 -11.88 -4.19 -15.49
N GLU A 262 -13.11 -3.96 -15.07
CA GLU A 262 -14.23 -3.64 -15.99
C GLU A 262 -14.10 -2.24 -16.58
N TYR A 263 -13.40 -1.30 -15.90
CA TYR A 263 -13.31 0.11 -16.25
C TYR A 263 -12.12 0.43 -17.17
N ASP A 264 -12.37 1.18 -18.22
CA ASP A 264 -11.33 1.65 -19.16
C ASP A 264 -10.30 2.55 -18.47
N GLU A 265 -10.70 3.29 -17.44
CA GLU A 265 -9.83 4.14 -16.62
C GLU A 265 -8.73 3.36 -15.91
N PHE A 266 -9.01 2.14 -15.45
CA PHE A 266 -7.98 1.26 -14.91
C PHE A 266 -6.94 0.92 -15.98
N TRP A 267 -7.38 0.59 -17.17
CA TRP A 267 -6.50 0.22 -18.29
C TRP A 267 -5.70 1.41 -18.81
N GLU A 268 -6.27 2.64 -18.77
CA GLU A 268 -5.51 3.86 -19.04
C GLU A 268 -4.33 4.01 -18.06
N MET A 269 -4.58 3.86 -16.76
CA MET A 269 -3.53 3.94 -15.74
C MET A 269 -2.48 2.83 -15.91
N TRP A 270 -2.93 1.59 -16.16
CA TRP A 270 -2.03 0.47 -16.41
C TRP A 270 -1.16 0.68 -17.65
N SER A 271 -1.73 1.17 -18.73
CA SER A 271 -1.00 1.51 -19.96
C SER A 271 0.10 2.54 -19.71
N ILE A 272 -0.18 3.59 -18.93
CA ILE A 272 0.83 4.59 -18.55
C ILE A 272 2.01 3.96 -17.81
N ILE A 273 1.77 2.98 -16.96
CA ILE A 273 2.85 2.25 -16.27
C ILE A 273 3.63 1.39 -17.27
N LYS A 274 2.93 0.60 -18.10
CA LYS A 274 3.58 -0.29 -19.10
C LYS A 274 4.49 0.46 -20.06
N GLU A 275 4.07 1.65 -20.52
CA GLU A 275 4.84 2.47 -21.45
C GLU A 275 6.19 2.95 -20.89
N LYS A 276 6.40 2.90 -19.57
CA LYS A 276 7.67 3.26 -18.91
C LYS A 276 8.65 2.10 -18.80
N GLN A 277 8.28 0.91 -19.28
CA GLN A 277 9.16 -0.24 -19.27
C GLN A 277 10.29 -0.06 -20.30
N LEU A 278 11.51 -0.32 -19.87
CA LEU A 278 12.68 -0.34 -20.74
C LEU A 278 12.78 -1.67 -21.51
N GLU A 279 13.52 -1.66 -22.62
CA GLU A 279 13.75 -2.86 -23.46
C GLU A 279 14.39 -4.03 -22.71
N ASN A 280 15.16 -3.75 -21.67
CA ASN A 280 15.75 -4.78 -20.80
C ASN A 280 14.75 -5.38 -19.80
N GLY A 281 13.49 -4.98 -19.82
CA GLY A 281 12.41 -5.43 -18.94
C GLY A 281 12.29 -4.65 -17.62
N GLY A 282 13.22 -3.77 -17.30
CA GLY A 282 13.25 -3.01 -16.04
C GLY A 282 12.43 -1.73 -16.05
N PHE A 283 12.20 -1.17 -14.86
CA PHE A 283 11.54 0.13 -14.64
C PHE A 283 12.43 1.04 -13.80
N VAL A 284 12.54 2.33 -14.21
CA VAL A 284 13.29 3.34 -13.48
C VAL A 284 12.37 4.14 -12.56
N PRO A 285 12.71 4.35 -11.28
CA PRO A 285 11.96 5.28 -10.43
C PRO A 285 12.06 6.71 -10.96
N GLU A 286 10.93 7.38 -11.14
CA GLU A 286 10.87 8.78 -11.64
C GLU A 286 10.78 9.79 -10.50
N SER A 287 10.41 9.31 -9.32
CA SER A 287 10.38 10.07 -8.06
C SER A 287 10.84 9.18 -6.92
N ILE A 288 11.36 9.78 -5.85
CA ILE A 288 11.95 9.04 -4.73
C ILE A 288 11.48 9.58 -3.39
N TRP A 289 11.55 8.72 -2.37
CA TRP A 289 11.48 9.10 -0.97
C TRP A 289 12.90 9.19 -0.41
N ARG A 290 13.34 10.35 0.03
CA ARG A 290 14.72 10.56 0.54
C ARG A 290 15.09 9.63 1.71
N ALA A 291 14.10 9.27 2.53
CA ALA A 291 14.30 8.34 3.63
C ALA A 291 14.72 6.91 3.18
N TRP A 292 14.57 6.61 1.88
CA TRP A 292 14.83 5.31 1.28
C TRP A 292 15.98 5.34 0.26
N ASN A 293 16.87 6.35 0.31
CA ASN A 293 17.96 6.54 -0.65
C ASN A 293 19.00 5.40 -0.69
N ASN A 294 19.04 4.54 0.35
CA ASN A 294 19.92 3.38 0.42
C ASN A 294 19.35 2.12 -0.27
N TRP A 295 18.17 2.23 -0.88
CA TRP A 295 17.51 1.17 -1.62
C TRP A 295 17.56 1.42 -3.13
N SER A 296 17.45 0.38 -3.95
CA SER A 296 17.47 0.50 -5.41
C SER A 296 16.38 1.43 -5.96
N PHE A 297 15.25 1.55 -5.26
CA PHE A 297 14.16 2.50 -5.57
C PHE A 297 14.38 3.91 -5.02
N GLY A 298 15.46 4.17 -4.30
CA GLY A 298 15.83 5.48 -3.77
C GLY A 298 16.68 6.33 -4.73
N GLN A 299 16.78 5.95 -5.99
CA GLN A 299 17.51 6.66 -7.05
C GLN A 299 16.64 6.75 -8.33
N LYS A 300 17.08 7.54 -9.35
CA LYS A 300 16.32 7.82 -10.58
C LYS A 300 17.14 7.61 -11.86
N LYS A 301 18.25 6.92 -11.78
CA LYS A 301 19.21 6.79 -12.89
C LYS A 301 19.10 5.42 -13.55
N GLU A 302 18.97 4.39 -12.74
CA GLU A 302 19.05 2.99 -13.15
C GLU A 302 17.71 2.28 -12.93
N PRO A 303 17.40 1.23 -13.71
CA PRO A 303 16.25 0.38 -13.44
C PRO A 303 16.34 -0.22 -12.05
N CYS A 304 15.19 -0.30 -11.38
CA CYS A 304 15.07 -0.79 -10.02
C CYS A 304 14.52 -2.22 -10.00
N PRO A 305 15.28 -3.23 -9.56
CA PRO A 305 14.81 -4.60 -9.53
C PRO A 305 13.59 -4.78 -8.63
N TRP A 306 13.56 -4.16 -7.45
CA TRP A 306 12.40 -4.28 -6.55
C TRP A 306 11.12 -3.69 -7.15
N MET A 307 11.17 -2.48 -7.71
CA MET A 307 10.00 -1.88 -8.35
C MET A 307 9.54 -2.66 -9.58
N THR A 308 10.50 -3.19 -10.37
CA THR A 308 10.22 -4.06 -11.51
C THR A 308 9.50 -5.33 -11.08
N LEU A 309 9.94 -5.96 -9.99
CA LEU A 309 9.31 -7.14 -9.42
C LEU A 309 7.88 -6.84 -8.93
N ARG A 310 7.65 -5.70 -8.27
CA ARG A 310 6.32 -5.27 -7.84
C ARG A 310 5.37 -5.05 -9.04
N ILE A 311 5.86 -4.46 -10.13
CA ILE A 311 5.06 -4.27 -11.35
C ILE A 311 4.77 -5.62 -12.03
N LEU A 312 5.70 -6.58 -12.01
CA LEU A 312 5.46 -7.95 -12.46
C LEU A 312 4.36 -8.64 -11.63
N GLU A 313 4.36 -8.47 -10.29
CA GLU A 313 3.28 -8.99 -9.44
C GLU A 313 1.92 -8.39 -9.79
N ILE A 314 1.86 -7.09 -10.14
CA ILE A 314 0.63 -6.44 -10.60
C ILE A 314 0.16 -7.08 -11.92
N SER A 315 1.04 -7.23 -12.91
CA SER A 315 0.73 -7.86 -14.21
C SER A 315 0.18 -9.28 -14.02
N ASN A 316 0.85 -10.10 -13.21
CA ASN A 316 0.41 -11.47 -12.92
C ASN A 316 -0.96 -11.50 -12.21
N ARG A 317 -1.21 -10.57 -11.31
CA ARG A 317 -2.49 -10.47 -10.57
C ARG A 317 -3.62 -10.09 -11.50
N ILE A 318 -3.41 -9.13 -12.41
CA ILE A 318 -4.39 -8.73 -13.43
C ILE A 318 -4.71 -9.96 -14.30
N ASN A 319 -3.68 -10.65 -14.80
CA ASN A 319 -3.86 -11.83 -15.63
C ASN A 319 -4.65 -12.94 -14.93
N ASN A 320 -4.30 -13.25 -13.67
CA ASN A 320 -5.01 -14.25 -12.88
C ASN A 320 -6.48 -13.87 -12.63
N ASN A 321 -6.76 -12.59 -12.43
CA ASN A 321 -8.13 -12.11 -12.26
C ASN A 321 -8.94 -12.20 -13.55
N LEU A 322 -8.33 -12.03 -14.74
CA LEU A 322 -8.99 -12.19 -16.03
C LEU A 322 -9.27 -13.66 -16.39
N ILE A 323 -8.39 -14.58 -16.00
CA ILE A 323 -8.58 -16.03 -16.26
C ILE A 323 -9.70 -16.60 -15.39
N ASN A 324 -9.92 -16.05 -14.19
CA ASN A 324 -10.95 -16.51 -13.25
C ASN A 324 -12.28 -15.76 -13.42
N PHE A 325 -12.44 -15.00 -14.50
CA PHE A 325 -13.67 -14.30 -14.90
C PHE A 325 -14.48 -15.20 -15.83
#